data_a7cb243ce246879d003c0f01c34d088e
#
_entry.id   a7cb243ce246879d003c0f01c34d088e
#
_cell.length_a   1.000
_cell.length_b   1.000
_cell.length_c   1.000
_cell.angle_alpha   90.00
_cell.angle_beta   90.00
_cell.angle_gamma   90.00
#
_symmetry.space_group_name_H-M   'P 1'
#
loop_
_entity.id
_entity.type
_entity.pdbx_description
1 polymer ?
#
loop_
_entity_poly.entity_id
_entity_poly.type
_entity_poly.pdbx_seq_one_letter_code
_entity_poly.pdbx_strand_id
1 'polypeptide(L)'
;MISQKILDALADNNWKPYIDTDDKSIDLEWYSPAGEDFMLSFSVKDDDDFLSQLFDAYMNFDTEQHAIENYGMRGAPGLRVLLDDADAIEGELQRLWCELSKVKKTV
;
A
#
# COMPACT_ATOMS: atom_id res chain seq x y z
N MET A 1 -0.22 -13.76 -13.07
CA MET A 1 0.73 -13.40 -12.00
C MET A 1 1.31 -12.01 -12.27
N ILE A 2 1.78 -11.35 -11.23
CA ILE A 2 2.36 -9.99 -11.36
C ILE A 2 3.69 -10.07 -12.11
N SER A 3 3.89 -9.15 -13.05
CA SER A 3 5.12 -9.09 -13.83
C SER A 3 6.31 -8.62 -13.00
N GLN A 4 7.51 -8.99 -13.44
CA GLN A 4 8.74 -8.59 -12.75
C GLN A 4 8.92 -7.07 -12.77
N LYS A 5 8.50 -6.38 -13.84
CA LYS A 5 8.62 -4.93 -13.88
C LYS A 5 7.77 -4.21 -12.84
N ILE A 6 6.60 -4.76 -12.49
CA ILE A 6 5.78 -4.22 -11.40
C ILE A 6 6.47 -4.49 -10.06
N LEU A 7 7.00 -5.69 -9.86
CA LEU A 7 7.73 -6.01 -8.63
C LEU A 7 8.96 -5.11 -8.44
N ASP A 8 9.70 -4.86 -9.51
CA ASP A 8 10.86 -3.97 -9.47
C ASP A 8 10.45 -2.54 -9.15
N ALA A 9 9.33 -2.07 -9.73
CA ALA A 9 8.82 -0.74 -9.48
C ALA A 9 8.35 -0.58 -8.02
N LEU A 10 7.75 -1.61 -7.43
CA LEU A 10 7.39 -1.60 -6.02
C LEU A 10 8.65 -1.38 -5.16
N ALA A 11 9.70 -2.15 -5.40
CA ALA A 11 10.95 -2.03 -4.65
C ALA A 11 11.59 -0.64 -4.86
N ASP A 12 11.58 -0.12 -6.09
CA ASP A 12 12.11 1.21 -6.42
C ASP A 12 11.34 2.32 -5.71
N ASN A 13 10.09 2.07 -5.34
CA ASN A 13 9.24 3.01 -4.63
C ASN A 13 9.16 2.73 -3.12
N ASN A 14 10.10 1.95 -2.60
CA ASN A 14 10.25 1.64 -1.17
C ASN A 14 9.12 0.77 -0.60
N TRP A 15 8.43 0.03 -1.44
CA TRP A 15 7.47 -0.98 -1.02
C TRP A 15 8.11 -2.36 -1.11
N LYS A 16 7.86 -3.19 -0.12
CA LYS A 16 8.42 -4.54 -0.08
C LYS A 16 7.33 -5.55 -0.39
N PRO A 17 7.45 -6.28 -1.51
CA PRO A 17 6.46 -7.30 -1.87
C PRO A 17 6.85 -8.67 -1.29
N TYR A 18 5.84 -9.40 -0.83
CA TYR A 18 5.96 -10.80 -0.42
C TYR A 18 4.95 -11.60 -1.22
N ILE A 19 5.43 -12.50 -2.05
CA ILE A 19 4.58 -13.27 -2.96
C ILE A 19 4.36 -14.67 -2.43
N ASP A 20 3.09 -15.10 -2.42
CA ASP A 20 2.71 -16.47 -2.17
C ASP A 20 2.18 -17.06 -3.49
N THR A 21 2.98 -17.89 -4.13
CA THR A 21 2.62 -18.48 -5.42
C THR A 21 1.53 -19.53 -5.29
N ASP A 22 1.44 -20.20 -4.16
CA ASP A 22 0.43 -21.25 -3.93
C ASP A 22 -0.96 -20.62 -3.79
N ASP A 23 -1.06 -19.53 -3.02
CA ASP A 23 -2.32 -18.81 -2.81
C ASP A 23 -2.58 -17.76 -3.89
N LYS A 24 -1.65 -17.52 -4.79
CA LYS A 24 -1.74 -16.47 -5.81
C LYS A 24 -2.02 -15.12 -5.17
N SER A 25 -1.31 -14.81 -4.09
CA SER A 25 -1.48 -13.59 -3.32
C SER A 25 -0.19 -12.81 -3.22
N ILE A 26 -0.31 -11.54 -2.88
CA ILE A 26 0.82 -10.66 -2.61
C ILE A 26 0.51 -9.82 -1.38
N ASP A 27 1.51 -9.71 -0.50
CA ASP A 27 1.48 -8.77 0.62
C ASP A 27 2.46 -7.65 0.30
N LEU A 28 2.06 -6.42 0.57
CA LEU A 28 2.90 -5.23 0.39
C LEU A 28 3.14 -4.58 1.75
N GLU A 29 4.39 -4.22 2.01
CA GLU A 29 4.78 -3.58 3.25
C GLU A 29 5.43 -2.24 2.98
N TRP A 30 5.04 -1.22 3.74
CA TRP A 30 5.61 0.13 3.68
C TRP A 30 5.56 0.77 5.06
N TYR A 31 6.67 1.37 5.48
CA TYR A 31 6.72 2.04 6.77
C TYR A 31 6.32 3.51 6.60
N SER A 32 5.30 3.92 7.35
CA SER A 32 4.81 5.29 7.33
C SER A 32 5.80 6.25 8.02
N PRO A 33 5.65 7.58 7.82
CA PRO A 33 6.51 8.55 8.50
C PRO A 33 6.51 8.42 10.02
N ALA A 34 5.40 8.04 10.63
CA ALA A 34 5.32 7.83 12.08
C ALA A 34 5.78 6.43 12.51
N GLY A 35 6.22 5.60 11.56
CA GLY A 35 6.78 4.28 11.86
C GLY A 35 5.79 3.14 11.87
N GLU A 36 4.58 3.33 11.36
CA GLU A 36 3.62 2.24 11.23
C GLU A 36 4.07 1.29 10.13
N ASP A 37 4.01 -0.02 10.42
CA ASP A 37 4.22 -1.06 9.42
C ASP A 37 2.90 -1.25 8.66
N PHE A 38 2.71 -0.48 7.59
CA PHE A 38 1.48 -0.51 6.82
C PHE A 38 1.53 -1.66 5.82
N MET A 39 0.51 -2.52 5.87
CA MET A 39 0.44 -3.72 5.04
C MET A 39 -0.84 -3.72 4.20
N LEU A 40 -0.71 -4.18 2.96
CA LEU A 40 -1.83 -4.49 2.08
C LEU A 40 -1.70 -5.92 1.61
N SER A 41 -2.83 -6.62 1.46
CA SER A 41 -2.85 -8.02 0.98
C SER A 41 -3.87 -8.15 -0.12
N PHE A 42 -3.46 -8.72 -1.24
CA PHE A 42 -4.32 -8.91 -2.41
C PHE A 42 -4.21 -10.34 -2.95
N SER A 43 -5.35 -10.88 -3.43
CA SER A 43 -5.33 -12.06 -4.31
C SER A 43 -5.24 -11.54 -5.74
N VAL A 44 -4.25 -11.97 -6.53
CA VAL A 44 -3.98 -11.36 -7.82
C VAL A 44 -3.90 -12.39 -8.95
N LYS A 45 -4.44 -12.01 -10.10
CA LYS A 45 -4.38 -12.79 -11.33
C LYS A 45 -3.27 -12.28 -12.24
N ASP A 46 -3.22 -10.97 -12.45
CA ASP A 46 -2.31 -10.30 -13.36
C ASP A 46 -2.08 -8.85 -12.92
N ASP A 47 -1.31 -8.10 -13.70
CA ASP A 47 -0.97 -6.70 -13.40
C ASP A 47 -2.20 -5.81 -13.36
N ASP A 48 -3.15 -6.01 -14.26
CA ASP A 48 -4.38 -5.19 -14.30
C ASP A 48 -5.23 -5.41 -13.06
N ASP A 49 -5.38 -6.66 -12.64
CA ASP A 49 -6.10 -7.02 -11.41
C ASP A 49 -5.42 -6.39 -10.19
N PHE A 50 -4.10 -6.47 -10.14
CA PHE A 50 -3.33 -5.87 -9.04
C PHE A 50 -3.53 -4.36 -8.98
N LEU A 51 -3.41 -3.66 -10.11
CA LEU A 51 -3.58 -2.21 -10.15
C LEU A 51 -5.00 -1.79 -9.80
N SER A 52 -6.00 -2.58 -10.21
CA SER A 52 -7.40 -2.33 -9.85
C SER A 52 -7.61 -2.44 -8.34
N GLN A 53 -7.06 -3.47 -7.70
CA GLN A 53 -7.17 -3.65 -6.25
C GLN A 53 -6.42 -2.58 -5.47
N LEU A 54 -5.26 -2.15 -5.98
CA LEU A 54 -4.50 -1.06 -5.36
C LEU A 54 -5.27 0.25 -5.44
N PHE A 55 -5.91 0.53 -6.58
CA PHE A 55 -6.75 1.70 -6.73
C PHE A 55 -7.93 1.67 -5.76
N ASP A 56 -8.59 0.52 -5.62
CA ASP A 56 -9.69 0.36 -4.67
C ASP A 56 -9.22 0.56 -3.23
N ALA A 57 -8.04 0.07 -2.89
CA ALA A 57 -7.47 0.28 -1.56
C ALA A 57 -7.25 1.77 -1.28
N TYR A 58 -6.76 2.52 -2.29
CA TYR A 58 -6.63 3.97 -2.17
C TYR A 58 -7.99 4.65 -2.01
N MET A 59 -8.95 4.32 -2.88
CA MET A 59 -10.27 4.97 -2.88
C MET A 59 -11.08 4.68 -1.63
N ASN A 60 -10.87 3.54 -1.01
CA ASN A 60 -11.61 3.12 0.19
C ASN A 60 -10.84 3.39 1.48
N PHE A 61 -9.63 3.97 1.41
CA PHE A 61 -8.85 4.25 2.60
C PHE A 61 -9.49 5.42 3.37
N ASP A 62 -9.90 5.14 4.62
CA ASP A 62 -10.51 6.13 5.51
C ASP A 62 -9.46 6.57 6.52
N THR A 63 -8.94 7.79 6.34
CA THR A 63 -7.85 8.31 7.18
C THR A 63 -8.26 8.45 8.64
N GLU A 64 -9.48 8.92 8.90
CA GLU A 64 -9.96 9.07 10.27
C GLU A 64 -10.12 7.72 10.96
N GLN A 65 -10.74 6.76 10.25
CA GLN A 65 -10.94 5.41 10.79
C GLN A 65 -9.61 4.74 11.10
N HIS A 66 -8.65 4.85 10.17
CA HIS A 66 -7.33 4.26 10.35
C HIS A 66 -6.62 4.86 11.57
N ALA A 67 -6.66 6.18 11.72
CA ALA A 67 -6.05 6.87 12.86
C ALA A 67 -6.72 6.45 14.18
N ILE A 68 -8.05 6.36 14.20
CA ILE A 68 -8.80 5.98 15.42
C ILE A 68 -8.47 4.54 15.80
N GLU A 69 -8.37 3.63 14.84
CA GLU A 69 -8.04 2.23 15.11
C GLU A 69 -6.66 2.07 15.75
N ASN A 70 -5.71 2.95 15.40
CA ASN A 70 -4.36 2.92 15.95
C ASN A 70 -4.21 3.72 17.24
N TYR A 71 -5.15 4.63 17.53
CA TYR A 71 -5.14 5.45 18.73
C TYR A 71 -5.44 4.59 19.96
N GLY A 72 -4.66 4.80 21.00
CA GLY A 72 -4.85 4.05 22.24
C GLY A 72 -4.11 2.72 22.28
N MET A 73 -3.47 2.30 21.19
CA MET A 73 -2.59 1.14 21.23
C MET A 73 -1.35 1.49 22.06
N ARG A 74 -0.83 0.49 22.77
CA ARG A 74 0.31 0.69 23.65
C ARG A 74 1.50 1.22 22.85
N GLY A 75 2.02 2.38 23.29
CA GLY A 75 3.13 3.04 22.63
C GLY A 75 2.75 3.87 21.41
N ALA A 76 1.45 3.98 21.11
CA ALA A 76 1.00 4.77 19.99
C ALA A 76 1.20 6.28 20.22
N PRO A 77 1.49 7.06 19.16
CA PRO A 77 1.54 8.51 19.28
C PRO A 77 0.15 9.11 19.50
N GLY A 78 0.09 10.43 19.75
CA GLY A 78 -1.16 11.12 19.94
C GLY A 78 -2.02 11.12 18.67
N LEU A 79 -3.32 11.37 18.83
CA LEU A 79 -4.29 11.30 17.73
C LEU A 79 -3.92 12.22 16.56
N ARG A 80 -3.43 13.44 16.83
CA ARG A 80 -3.04 14.37 15.77
C ARG A 80 -1.93 13.79 14.90
N VAL A 81 -0.94 13.16 15.50
CA VAL A 81 0.16 12.52 14.79
C VAL A 81 -0.38 11.38 13.92
N LEU A 82 -1.30 10.59 14.45
CA LEU A 82 -1.90 9.47 13.72
C LEU A 82 -2.76 9.95 12.55
N LEU A 83 -3.49 11.05 12.71
CA LEU A 83 -4.28 11.62 11.62
C LEU A 83 -3.36 12.13 10.48
N ASP A 84 -2.31 12.84 10.84
CA ASP A 84 -1.34 13.32 9.84
C ASP A 84 -0.64 12.15 9.15
N ASP A 85 -0.33 11.08 9.90
CA ASP A 85 0.29 9.89 9.35
C ASP A 85 -0.65 9.14 8.40
N ALA A 86 -1.94 9.05 8.75
CA ALA A 86 -2.95 8.42 7.89
C ALA A 86 -3.10 9.21 6.57
N ASP A 87 -3.05 10.54 6.63
CA ASP A 87 -3.04 11.37 5.42
C ASP A 87 -1.81 11.08 4.56
N ALA A 88 -0.66 10.87 5.17
CA ALA A 88 0.57 10.50 4.45
C ALA A 88 0.44 9.13 3.80
N ILE A 89 -0.19 8.16 4.47
CA ILE A 89 -0.45 6.83 3.90
C ILE A 89 -1.37 6.95 2.68
N GLU A 90 -2.45 7.73 2.79
CA GLU A 90 -3.37 7.94 1.66
C GLU A 90 -2.64 8.55 0.46
N GLY A 91 -1.83 9.59 0.70
CA GLY A 91 -1.03 10.22 -0.35
C GLY A 91 -0.05 9.25 -1.00
N GLU A 92 0.55 8.36 -0.19
CA GLU A 92 1.47 7.34 -0.70
C GLU A 92 0.74 6.31 -1.57
N LEU A 93 -0.47 5.89 -1.18
CA LEU A 93 -1.26 4.96 -1.99
C LEU A 93 -1.57 5.56 -3.37
N GLN A 94 -1.95 6.83 -3.41
CA GLN A 94 -2.20 7.55 -4.65
C GLN A 94 -0.95 7.62 -5.51
N ARG A 95 0.17 8.03 -4.91
CA ARG A 95 1.45 8.16 -5.60
C ARG A 95 1.91 6.82 -6.16
N LEU A 96 1.83 5.77 -5.36
CA LEU A 96 2.24 4.43 -5.77
C LEU A 96 1.41 3.95 -6.97
N TRP A 97 0.10 4.09 -6.89
CA TRP A 97 -0.78 3.69 -8.00
C TRP A 97 -0.42 4.43 -9.29
N CYS A 98 -0.17 5.74 -9.20
CA CYS A 98 0.23 6.54 -10.35
C CYS A 98 1.56 6.05 -10.95
N GLU A 99 2.54 5.79 -10.11
CA GLU A 99 3.86 5.33 -10.57
C GLU A 99 3.78 3.93 -11.22
N LEU A 100 3.06 3.01 -10.61
CA LEU A 100 2.91 1.66 -11.17
C LEU A 100 2.10 1.67 -12.47
N SER A 101 1.11 2.56 -12.57
CA SER A 101 0.32 2.72 -13.80
C SER A 101 1.20 3.20 -14.96
N LYS A 102 2.16 4.08 -14.70
CA LYS A 102 3.12 4.52 -15.71
C LYS A 102 4.00 3.38 -16.19
N VAL A 103 4.48 2.55 -15.28
CA VAL A 103 5.30 1.38 -15.59
C VAL A 103 4.52 0.40 -16.46
N LYS A 104 3.25 0.15 -16.12
CA LYS A 104 2.37 -0.74 -16.88
C LYS A 104 2.18 -0.26 -18.32
N LYS A 105 2.09 1.06 -18.53
CA LYS A 105 1.90 1.65 -19.87
C LYS A 105 3.19 1.68 -20.69
N THR A 106 4.34 1.53 -20.06
CA THR A 106 5.64 1.51 -20.73
C THR A 106 5.89 0.11 -21.28
N VAL A 107 5.87 -0.03 -22.56
CA VAL A 107 6.07 -1.32 -23.23
C VAL A 107 7.51 -1.46 -23.72
#